data_32ecca0322481a8f771cfefd2a41c1dd
#
_entry.id   32ecca0322481a8f771cfefd2a41c1dd
#
_cell.length_a   1.000
_cell.length_b   1.000
_cell.length_c   1.000
_cell.angle_alpha   90.00
_cell.angle_beta   90.00
_cell.angle_gamma   90.00
#
_symmetry.space_group_name_H-M   'P 1'
#
loop_
_entity.id
_entity.type
_entity.pdbx_description
1 polymer ?
#
loop_
_entity_poly.entity_id
_entity_poly.type
_entity_poly.pdbx_seq_one_letter_code
_entity_poly.pdbx_strand_id
1 'polypeptide(L)'
;MSMNVRYAAIHASYWSAYGAIWGFLALLLASFGFTSAQTGVISSCATLLAVFLSPALSSFLDAHRSIENRHALLVLLGSAAVLSMLVWLLGGHKGILTGVCFVLIGTLISTAPPFQNAMAIDANRCGVPVVYGFCRGVGSISYALAVLVLGVLLERCAPRMLLPVFSALTAFGLIATARFRLPHADGEAHTAE
;
A
#
# COMPACT_ATOMS: atom_id res chain seq x y z
N MET A 1 14.84 15.92 8.22
CA MET A 1 14.66 15.10 7.00
C MET A 1 13.70 15.87 6.10
N SER A 2 14.07 16.18 4.86
CA SER A 2 13.22 16.96 3.95
C SER A 2 11.91 16.24 3.65
N MET A 3 10.84 16.97 3.30
CA MET A 3 9.54 16.38 2.97
C MET A 3 9.62 15.45 1.77
N ASN A 4 10.46 15.77 0.78
CA ASN A 4 10.72 14.89 -0.36
C ASN A 4 11.27 13.52 0.07
N VAL A 5 12.18 13.46 1.04
CA VAL A 5 12.74 12.19 1.54
C VAL A 5 11.69 11.38 2.27
N ARG A 6 10.82 12.03 3.08
CA ARG A 6 9.71 11.34 3.75
C ARG A 6 8.72 10.78 2.74
N TYR A 7 8.36 11.56 1.74
CA TYR A 7 7.43 11.13 0.70
C TYR A 7 8.02 10.05 -0.20
N ALA A 8 9.31 10.14 -0.55
CA ALA A 8 10.03 9.08 -1.26
C ALA A 8 10.07 7.77 -0.45
N ALA A 9 10.24 7.84 0.88
CA ALA A 9 10.20 6.67 1.74
C ALA A 9 8.82 5.99 1.76
N ILE A 10 7.72 6.77 1.69
CA ILE A 10 6.36 6.23 1.56
C ILE A 10 6.23 5.46 0.24
N HIS A 11 6.69 6.04 -0.88
CA HIS A 11 6.67 5.35 -2.17
C HIS A 11 7.56 4.12 -2.20
N ALA A 12 8.79 4.22 -1.68
CA ALA A 12 9.73 3.11 -1.64
C ALA A 12 9.16 1.92 -0.86
N SER A 13 8.65 2.15 0.34
CA SER A 13 8.08 1.09 1.19
C SER A 13 6.83 0.47 0.58
N TYR A 14 5.91 1.30 0.08
CA TYR A 14 4.68 0.81 -0.55
C TYR A 14 4.99 -0.07 -1.77
N TRP A 15 5.82 0.41 -2.70
CA TRP A 15 6.10 -0.33 -3.93
C TRP A 15 6.95 -1.57 -3.68
N SER A 16 7.83 -1.56 -2.68
CA SER A 16 8.54 -2.78 -2.24
C SER A 16 7.58 -3.81 -1.62
N ALA A 17 6.66 -3.36 -0.77
CA ALA A 17 5.63 -4.22 -0.18
C ALA A 17 4.68 -4.77 -1.27
N TYR A 18 4.25 -3.93 -2.20
CA TYR A 18 3.44 -4.35 -3.35
C TYR A 18 4.14 -5.45 -4.15
N GLY A 19 5.44 -5.29 -4.41
CA GLY A 19 6.26 -6.30 -5.09
C GLY A 19 6.34 -7.63 -4.32
N ALA A 20 6.42 -7.58 -2.99
CA ALA A 20 6.49 -8.77 -2.16
C ALA A 20 5.24 -9.66 -2.25
N ILE A 21 4.05 -9.09 -2.33
CA ILE A 21 2.80 -9.86 -2.45
C ILE A 21 2.38 -10.02 -3.91
N TRP A 22 2.23 -8.89 -4.64
CA TRP A 22 1.63 -8.92 -5.97
C TRP A 22 2.59 -9.41 -7.04
N GLY A 23 3.89 -9.12 -6.88
CA GLY A 23 4.93 -9.63 -7.77
C GLY A 23 5.07 -11.16 -7.71
N PHE A 24 4.76 -11.77 -6.59
CA PHE A 24 4.88 -13.22 -6.37
C PHE A 24 3.55 -13.89 -6.02
N LEU A 25 2.42 -13.26 -6.31
CA LEU A 25 1.10 -13.74 -5.92
C LEU A 25 0.83 -15.18 -6.38
N ALA A 26 1.17 -15.49 -7.63
CA ALA A 26 0.95 -16.82 -8.18
C ALA A 26 1.78 -17.90 -7.44
N LEU A 27 3.04 -17.61 -7.17
CA LEU A 27 3.92 -18.51 -6.43
C LEU A 27 3.45 -18.69 -4.98
N LEU A 28 3.05 -17.60 -4.34
CA LEU A 28 2.56 -17.61 -2.97
C LEU A 28 1.27 -18.41 -2.84
N LEU A 29 0.27 -18.18 -3.68
CA LEU A 29 -1.00 -18.91 -3.66
C LEU A 29 -0.83 -20.37 -4.07
N ALA A 30 0.08 -20.68 -5.02
CA ALA A 30 0.42 -22.05 -5.36
C ALA A 30 1.02 -22.80 -4.16
N SER A 31 1.83 -22.14 -3.33
CA SER A 31 2.40 -22.73 -2.10
C SER A 31 1.34 -23.08 -1.05
N PHE A 32 0.16 -22.47 -1.12
CA PHE A 32 -1.02 -22.83 -0.31
C PHE A 32 -1.93 -23.86 -0.98
N GLY A 33 -1.60 -24.27 -2.22
CA GLY A 33 -2.35 -25.26 -2.98
C GLY A 33 -3.46 -24.70 -3.86
N PHE A 34 -3.51 -23.38 -4.09
CA PHE A 34 -4.44 -22.79 -5.05
C PHE A 34 -3.99 -23.06 -6.49
N THR A 35 -4.95 -23.26 -7.39
CA THR A 35 -4.69 -23.40 -8.82
C THR A 35 -4.50 -22.04 -9.48
N SER A 36 -3.91 -22.02 -10.68
CA SER A 36 -3.76 -20.78 -11.47
C SER A 36 -5.11 -20.10 -11.75
N ALA A 37 -6.16 -20.88 -12.02
CA ALA A 37 -7.51 -20.36 -12.22
C ALA A 37 -8.05 -19.67 -10.94
N GLN A 38 -7.87 -20.29 -9.78
CA GLN A 38 -8.27 -19.72 -8.49
C GLN A 38 -7.46 -18.43 -8.17
N THR A 39 -6.16 -18.42 -8.49
CA THR A 39 -5.32 -17.22 -8.38
C THR A 39 -5.84 -16.11 -9.26
N GLY A 40 -6.23 -16.42 -10.50
CA GLY A 40 -6.86 -15.47 -11.41
C GLY A 40 -8.15 -14.87 -10.86
N VAL A 41 -9.03 -15.71 -10.29
CA VAL A 41 -10.27 -15.25 -9.64
C VAL A 41 -9.96 -14.32 -8.46
N ILE A 42 -9.03 -14.70 -7.58
CA ILE A 42 -8.63 -13.89 -6.41
C ILE A 42 -8.11 -12.52 -6.86
N SER A 43 -7.20 -12.48 -7.84
CA SER A 43 -6.63 -11.21 -8.32
C SER A 43 -7.66 -10.33 -9.04
N SER A 44 -8.55 -10.94 -9.83
CA SER A 44 -9.61 -10.22 -10.53
C SER A 44 -10.64 -9.64 -9.56
N CYS A 45 -11.09 -10.41 -8.57
CA CYS A 45 -11.99 -9.92 -7.52
C CYS A 45 -11.36 -8.77 -6.73
N ALA A 46 -10.07 -8.90 -6.36
CA ALA A 46 -9.36 -7.85 -5.64
C ALA A 46 -9.30 -6.54 -6.43
N THR A 47 -8.93 -6.62 -7.71
CA THR A 47 -8.85 -5.45 -8.59
C THR A 47 -10.23 -4.83 -8.84
N LEU A 48 -11.24 -5.64 -9.08
CA LEU A 48 -12.60 -5.18 -9.29
C LEU A 48 -13.16 -4.45 -8.06
N LEU A 49 -12.97 -5.00 -6.87
CA LEU A 49 -13.37 -4.34 -5.63
C LEU A 49 -12.62 -3.02 -5.41
N ALA A 50 -11.34 -2.95 -5.75
CA ALA A 50 -10.56 -1.71 -5.63
C ALA A 50 -11.08 -0.61 -6.55
N VAL A 51 -11.59 -0.94 -7.75
CA VAL A 51 -12.19 0.02 -8.69
C VAL A 51 -13.43 0.70 -8.09
N PHE A 52 -14.21 0.00 -7.27
CA PHE A 52 -15.36 0.58 -6.57
C PHE A 52 -14.98 1.25 -5.26
N LEU A 53 -14.07 0.63 -4.49
CA LEU A 53 -13.67 1.15 -3.19
C LEU A 53 -12.91 2.48 -3.29
N SER A 54 -12.05 2.63 -4.31
CA SER A 54 -11.22 3.83 -4.45
C SER A 54 -12.03 5.11 -4.61
N PRO A 55 -12.98 5.23 -5.57
CA PRO A 55 -13.80 6.43 -5.69
C PRO A 55 -14.78 6.62 -4.52
N ALA A 56 -15.32 5.53 -3.95
CA ALA A 56 -16.19 5.62 -2.79
C ALA A 56 -15.46 6.22 -1.58
N LEU A 57 -14.23 5.75 -1.31
CA LEU A 57 -13.41 6.28 -0.22
C LEU A 57 -12.95 7.72 -0.51
N SER A 58 -12.60 8.05 -1.76
CA SER A 58 -12.27 9.42 -2.15
C SER A 58 -13.45 10.39 -1.91
N SER A 59 -14.66 10.01 -2.35
CA SER A 59 -15.86 10.81 -2.10
C SER A 59 -16.17 10.97 -0.62
N PHE A 60 -15.94 9.92 0.18
CA PHE A 60 -16.10 10.00 1.63
C PHE A 60 -15.12 10.99 2.26
N LEU A 61 -13.85 10.98 1.86
CA LEU A 61 -12.85 11.93 2.38
C LEU A 61 -13.14 13.36 1.94
N ASP A 62 -13.60 13.57 0.71
CA ASP A 62 -13.97 14.89 0.20
C ASP A 62 -15.15 15.49 0.99
N ALA A 63 -16.09 14.65 1.43
CA ALA A 63 -17.20 15.05 2.29
C ALA A 63 -16.76 15.33 3.75
N HIS A 64 -15.67 14.70 4.20
CA HIS A 64 -15.17 14.80 5.56
C HIS A 64 -13.77 15.42 5.61
N ARG A 65 -13.66 16.71 5.31
CA ARG A 65 -12.38 17.45 5.19
C ARG A 65 -11.48 17.42 6.44
N SER A 66 -12.00 16.99 7.59
CA SER A 66 -11.21 16.76 8.80
C SER A 66 -10.34 15.50 8.74
N ILE A 67 -10.62 14.60 7.78
CA ILE A 67 -9.88 13.35 7.61
C ILE A 67 -8.89 13.52 6.45
N GLU A 68 -7.63 13.54 6.76
CA GLU A 68 -6.56 13.69 5.76
C GLU A 68 -6.35 12.38 4.96
N ASN A 69 -5.87 12.50 3.70
CA ASN A 69 -5.51 11.37 2.84
C ASN A 69 -4.52 10.39 3.50
N ARG A 70 -3.64 10.88 4.37
CA ARG A 70 -2.71 10.02 5.14
C ARG A 70 -3.44 9.04 6.06
N HIS A 71 -4.59 9.42 6.66
CA HIS A 71 -5.35 8.52 7.54
C HIS A 71 -5.96 7.36 6.73
N ALA A 72 -6.50 7.64 5.53
CA ALA A 72 -6.95 6.60 4.63
C ALA A 72 -5.81 5.62 4.28
N LEU A 73 -4.64 6.15 3.95
CA LEU A 73 -3.47 5.33 3.62
C LEU A 73 -3.02 4.46 4.81
N LEU A 74 -3.01 5.02 6.03
CA LEU A 74 -2.68 4.28 7.26
C LEU A 74 -3.67 3.13 7.51
N VAL A 75 -4.97 3.38 7.34
CA VAL A 75 -6.01 2.36 7.53
C VAL A 75 -5.89 1.26 6.47
N LEU A 76 -5.79 1.63 5.19
CA LEU A 76 -5.69 0.67 4.08
C LEU A 76 -4.47 -0.25 4.24
N LEU A 77 -3.30 0.35 4.42
CA LEU A 77 -2.05 -0.43 4.52
C LEU A 77 -1.94 -1.16 5.85
N GLY A 78 -2.40 -0.55 6.95
CA GLY A 78 -2.42 -1.19 8.27
C GLY A 78 -3.30 -2.44 8.28
N SER A 79 -4.51 -2.34 7.73
CA SER A 79 -5.43 -3.48 7.61
C SER A 79 -4.85 -4.58 6.71
N ALA A 80 -4.22 -4.23 5.59
CA ALA A 80 -3.56 -5.20 4.71
C ALA A 80 -2.41 -5.94 5.42
N ALA A 81 -1.59 -5.23 6.21
CA ALA A 81 -0.50 -5.83 6.98
C ALA A 81 -1.02 -6.77 8.08
N VAL A 82 -2.09 -6.39 8.78
CA VAL A 82 -2.73 -7.24 9.80
C VAL A 82 -3.30 -8.50 9.17
N LEU A 83 -4.04 -8.37 8.06
CA LEU A 83 -4.57 -9.54 7.33
C LEU A 83 -3.46 -10.48 6.85
N SER A 84 -2.37 -9.93 6.32
CA SER A 84 -1.21 -10.70 5.88
C SER A 84 -0.57 -11.48 7.05
N MET A 85 -0.42 -10.83 8.19
CA MET A 85 0.13 -11.46 9.40
C MET A 85 -0.82 -12.55 9.94
N LEU A 86 -2.13 -12.33 9.90
CA LEU A 86 -3.13 -13.34 10.29
C LEU A 86 -3.03 -14.57 9.40
N VAL A 87 -2.94 -14.42 8.08
CA VAL A 87 -2.76 -15.55 7.15
C VAL A 87 -1.48 -16.31 7.47
N TRP A 88 -0.40 -15.61 7.81
CA TRP A 88 0.88 -16.22 8.18
C TRP A 88 0.79 -17.01 9.47
N LEU A 89 0.21 -16.41 10.53
CA LEU A 89 0.07 -17.03 11.86
C LEU A 89 -0.87 -18.25 11.86
N LEU A 90 -1.94 -18.18 11.06
CA LEU A 90 -2.89 -19.30 10.91
C LEU A 90 -2.35 -20.44 10.01
N GLY A 91 -1.11 -20.32 9.56
CA GLY A 91 -0.41 -21.34 8.79
C GLY A 91 -0.85 -21.45 7.33
N GLY A 92 -1.74 -20.60 6.85
CA GLY A 92 -2.22 -20.48 5.47
C GLY A 92 -2.47 -21.83 4.77
N HIS A 93 -3.71 -22.27 4.67
CA HIS A 93 -4.06 -23.47 3.91
C HIS A 93 -4.97 -23.09 2.75
N LYS A 94 -5.06 -23.94 1.74
CA LYS A 94 -6.08 -23.82 0.72
C LYS A 94 -7.45 -23.82 1.39
N GLY A 95 -8.17 -22.70 1.29
CA GLY A 95 -9.50 -22.56 1.86
C GLY A 95 -10.13 -21.22 1.49
N ILE A 96 -11.45 -21.15 1.63
CA ILE A 96 -12.22 -19.94 1.31
C ILE A 96 -11.72 -18.76 2.14
N LEU A 97 -11.44 -18.95 3.43
CA LEU A 97 -10.94 -17.89 4.31
C LEU A 97 -9.62 -17.28 3.82
N THR A 98 -8.65 -18.12 3.46
CA THR A 98 -7.38 -17.66 2.90
C THR A 98 -7.58 -16.92 1.58
N GLY A 99 -8.44 -17.43 0.70
CA GLY A 99 -8.80 -16.76 -0.56
C GLY A 99 -9.41 -15.38 -0.33
N VAL A 100 -10.37 -15.27 0.59
CA VAL A 100 -11.01 -14.00 0.96
C VAL A 100 -9.98 -13.02 1.55
N CYS A 101 -9.08 -13.49 2.43
CA CYS A 101 -8.01 -12.63 2.96
C CYS A 101 -7.12 -12.07 1.84
N PHE A 102 -6.75 -12.87 0.84
CA PHE A 102 -5.96 -12.39 -0.30
C PHE A 102 -6.74 -11.42 -1.19
N VAL A 103 -8.04 -11.64 -1.41
CA VAL A 103 -8.90 -10.65 -2.09
C VAL A 103 -8.89 -9.33 -1.33
N LEU A 104 -9.09 -9.36 -0.01
CA LEU A 104 -9.08 -8.15 0.81
C LEU A 104 -7.72 -7.46 0.83
N ILE A 105 -6.61 -8.20 1.03
CA ILE A 105 -5.25 -7.64 0.95
C ILE A 105 -5.04 -6.94 -0.39
N GLY A 106 -5.37 -7.62 -1.49
CA GLY A 106 -5.22 -7.07 -2.83
C GLY A 106 -6.08 -5.82 -3.06
N THR A 107 -7.33 -5.83 -2.60
CA THR A 107 -8.24 -4.67 -2.68
C THR A 107 -7.65 -3.47 -1.94
N LEU A 108 -7.21 -3.67 -0.69
CA LEU A 108 -6.67 -2.60 0.16
C LEU A 108 -5.40 -1.98 -0.42
N ILE A 109 -4.44 -2.81 -0.87
CA ILE A 109 -3.20 -2.29 -1.44
C ILE A 109 -3.42 -1.64 -2.81
N SER A 110 -4.34 -2.15 -3.64
CA SER A 110 -4.66 -1.56 -4.94
C SER A 110 -5.45 -0.25 -4.84
N THR A 111 -6.14 -0.03 -3.71
CA THR A 111 -6.87 1.22 -3.43
C THR A 111 -5.93 2.34 -2.94
N ALA A 112 -4.73 2.04 -2.44
CA ALA A 112 -3.84 3.01 -1.80
C ALA A 112 -3.20 4.09 -2.73
N PRO A 113 -2.84 3.83 -4.00
CA PRO A 113 -2.10 4.79 -4.84
C PRO A 113 -2.75 6.16 -5.01
N PRO A 114 -4.08 6.30 -5.25
CA PRO A 114 -4.71 7.61 -5.36
C PRO A 114 -4.49 8.50 -4.12
N PHE A 115 -4.54 7.91 -2.92
CA PHE A 115 -4.33 8.64 -1.66
C PHE A 115 -2.88 9.05 -1.46
N GLN A 116 -1.92 8.22 -1.92
CA GLN A 116 -0.51 8.62 -1.97
C GLN A 116 -0.33 9.84 -2.89
N ASN A 117 -0.94 9.82 -4.07
CA ASN A 117 -0.86 10.92 -5.03
C ASN A 117 -1.50 12.20 -4.47
N ALA A 118 -2.66 12.08 -3.82
CA ALA A 118 -3.35 13.21 -3.18
C ALA A 118 -2.49 13.86 -2.09
N MET A 119 -1.74 13.08 -1.30
CA MET A 119 -0.81 13.63 -0.29
C MET A 119 0.24 14.57 -0.89
N ALA A 120 0.75 14.33 -2.11
CA ALA A 120 1.68 15.24 -2.77
C ALA A 120 0.99 16.53 -3.23
N ILE A 121 -0.24 16.42 -3.72
CA ILE A 121 -1.06 17.57 -4.12
C ILE A 121 -1.35 18.45 -2.90
N ASP A 122 -1.76 17.84 -1.79
CA ASP A 122 -2.03 18.54 -0.54
C ASP A 122 -0.78 19.24 0.00
N ALA A 123 0.39 18.57 -0.04
CA ALA A 123 1.65 19.19 0.36
C ALA A 123 1.99 20.43 -0.47
N ASN A 124 1.84 20.32 -1.80
CA ASN A 124 2.12 21.45 -2.69
C ASN A 124 1.12 22.61 -2.48
N ARG A 125 -0.14 22.33 -2.18
CA ARG A 125 -1.17 23.33 -1.82
C ARG A 125 -0.83 24.06 -0.51
N CYS A 126 -0.23 23.34 0.45
CA CYS A 126 0.24 23.93 1.70
C CYS A 126 1.61 24.65 1.58
N GLY A 127 2.09 24.91 0.37
CA GLY A 127 3.38 25.59 0.14
C GLY A 127 4.61 24.72 0.47
N VAL A 128 4.44 23.44 0.68
CA VAL A 128 5.53 22.48 0.93
C VAL A 128 5.86 21.75 -0.38
N PRO A 129 6.94 22.13 -1.10
CA PRO A 129 7.22 21.57 -2.41
C PRO A 129 7.60 20.09 -2.32
N VAL A 130 6.80 19.23 -2.96
CA VAL A 130 7.07 17.81 -3.13
C VAL A 130 7.21 17.49 -4.61
N VAL A 131 8.36 16.96 -5.01
CA VAL A 131 8.65 16.56 -6.39
C VAL A 131 8.10 15.15 -6.61
N TYR A 132 6.82 15.06 -6.94
CA TYR A 132 6.10 13.79 -7.13
C TYR A 132 6.82 12.83 -8.08
N GLY A 133 7.23 13.28 -9.27
CA GLY A 133 7.86 12.43 -10.29
C GLY A 133 9.13 11.76 -9.78
N PHE A 134 9.99 12.49 -9.05
CA PHE A 134 11.18 11.93 -8.42
C PHE A 134 10.83 10.86 -7.40
N CYS A 135 9.93 11.15 -6.46
CA CYS A 135 9.53 10.22 -5.40
C CYS A 135 8.85 8.98 -5.96
N ARG A 136 8.05 9.13 -7.01
CA ARG A 136 7.44 8.00 -7.73
C ARG A 136 8.48 7.15 -8.44
N GLY A 137 9.52 7.76 -9.01
CA GLY A 137 10.68 7.07 -9.60
C GLY A 137 11.44 6.24 -8.57
N VAL A 138 11.68 6.78 -7.38
CA VAL A 138 12.26 6.03 -6.23
C VAL A 138 11.40 4.80 -5.92
N GLY A 139 10.07 4.93 -5.92
CA GLY A 139 9.17 3.78 -5.73
C GLY A 139 9.36 2.68 -6.78
N SER A 140 9.52 3.05 -8.06
CA SER A 140 9.73 2.08 -9.13
C SER A 140 11.08 1.34 -9.01
N ILE A 141 12.13 2.05 -8.63
CA ILE A 141 13.45 1.44 -8.37
C ILE A 141 13.36 0.51 -7.17
N SER A 142 12.69 0.93 -6.09
CA SER A 142 12.50 0.13 -4.88
C SER A 142 11.70 -1.14 -5.16
N TYR A 143 10.67 -1.07 -6.01
CA TYR A 143 9.94 -2.24 -6.48
C TYR A 143 10.87 -3.23 -7.20
N ALA A 144 11.64 -2.76 -8.17
CA ALA A 144 12.54 -3.61 -8.96
C ALA A 144 13.59 -4.29 -8.06
N LEU A 145 14.22 -3.54 -7.16
CA LEU A 145 15.18 -4.07 -6.20
C LEU A 145 14.54 -5.06 -5.23
N ALA A 146 13.34 -4.77 -4.72
CA ALA A 146 12.63 -5.68 -3.82
C ALA A 146 12.30 -7.00 -4.52
N VAL A 147 11.76 -6.96 -5.75
CA VAL A 147 11.43 -8.16 -6.52
C VAL A 147 12.69 -8.96 -6.84
N LEU A 148 13.79 -8.29 -7.21
CA LEU A 148 15.08 -8.97 -7.45
C LEU A 148 15.58 -9.68 -6.19
N VAL A 149 15.66 -8.98 -5.06
CA VAL A 149 16.17 -9.54 -3.80
C VAL A 149 15.26 -10.68 -3.31
N LEU A 150 13.94 -10.47 -3.36
CA LEU A 150 12.98 -11.49 -2.93
C LEU A 150 12.98 -12.70 -3.87
N GLY A 151 13.18 -12.52 -5.17
CA GLY A 151 13.33 -13.61 -6.12
C GLY A 151 14.50 -14.51 -5.75
N VAL A 152 15.68 -13.94 -5.49
CA VAL A 152 16.86 -14.69 -5.03
C VAL A 152 16.61 -15.35 -3.66
N LEU A 153 15.93 -14.66 -2.75
CA LEU A 153 15.62 -15.22 -1.43
C LEU A 153 14.69 -16.44 -1.52
N LEU A 154 13.74 -16.42 -2.44
CA LEU A 154 12.76 -17.49 -2.64
C LEU A 154 13.37 -18.78 -3.23
N GLU A 155 14.59 -18.73 -3.76
CA GLU A 155 15.32 -19.96 -4.12
C GLU A 155 15.70 -20.78 -2.89
N ARG A 156 15.79 -20.15 -1.71
CA ARG A 156 16.22 -20.77 -0.45
C ARG A 156 15.16 -20.81 0.62
N CYS A 157 14.12 -20.00 0.47
CA CYS A 157 13.07 -19.81 1.49
C CYS A 157 11.71 -20.18 0.94
N ALA A 158 10.83 -20.67 1.83
CA ALA A 158 9.44 -20.97 1.45
C ALA A 158 8.69 -19.67 1.08
N PRO A 159 7.83 -19.69 0.02
CA PRO A 159 7.08 -18.52 -0.42
C PRO A 159 6.24 -17.84 0.67
N ARG A 160 5.83 -18.59 1.70
CA ARG A 160 5.08 -18.06 2.86
C ARG A 160 5.81 -16.94 3.61
N MET A 161 7.15 -16.86 3.50
CA MET A 161 7.92 -15.76 4.07
C MET A 161 7.62 -14.39 3.46
N LEU A 162 7.00 -14.35 2.28
CA LEU A 162 6.55 -13.09 1.69
C LEU A 162 5.52 -12.35 2.55
N LEU A 163 4.71 -13.06 3.34
CA LEU A 163 3.69 -12.46 4.21
C LEU A 163 4.30 -11.60 5.34
N PRO A 164 5.22 -12.12 6.19
CA PRO A 164 5.86 -11.28 7.20
C PRO A 164 6.77 -10.21 6.58
N VAL A 165 7.42 -10.48 5.45
CA VAL A 165 8.21 -9.47 4.72
C VAL A 165 7.32 -8.32 4.25
N PHE A 166 6.18 -8.61 3.64
CA PHE A 166 5.18 -7.60 3.27
C PHE A 166 4.75 -6.77 4.48
N SER A 167 4.43 -7.42 5.59
CA SER A 167 4.00 -6.73 6.81
C SER A 167 5.10 -5.84 7.39
N ALA A 168 6.37 -6.27 7.36
CA ALA A 168 7.50 -5.48 7.81
C ALA A 168 7.74 -4.24 6.92
N LEU A 169 7.73 -4.41 5.58
CA LEU A 169 7.85 -3.31 4.62
C LEU A 169 6.70 -2.31 4.76
N THR A 170 5.48 -2.82 4.94
CA THR A 170 4.30 -1.99 5.16
C THR A 170 4.39 -1.25 6.50
N ALA A 171 4.85 -1.88 7.58
CA ALA A 171 5.04 -1.23 8.87
C ALA A 171 6.03 -0.05 8.77
N PHE A 172 7.11 -0.20 8.02
CA PHE A 172 8.02 0.90 7.73
C PHE A 172 7.31 2.03 6.98
N GLY A 173 6.49 1.71 5.98
CA GLY A 173 5.65 2.67 5.26
C GLY A 173 4.63 3.39 6.14
N LEU A 174 4.01 2.67 7.08
CA LEU A 174 3.09 3.26 8.06
C LEU A 174 3.79 4.29 8.94
N ILE A 175 5.00 3.98 9.42
CA ILE A 175 5.81 4.93 10.21
C ILE A 175 6.17 6.16 9.38
N ALA A 176 6.57 5.99 8.12
CA ALA A 176 6.88 7.10 7.22
C ALA A 176 5.65 7.97 6.96
N THR A 177 4.49 7.35 6.72
CA THR A 177 3.19 8.03 6.50
C THR A 177 2.73 8.78 7.76
N ALA A 178 2.82 8.17 8.93
CA ALA A 178 2.45 8.81 10.19
C ALA A 178 3.30 10.06 10.51
N ARG A 179 4.58 10.04 10.07
CA ARG A 179 5.51 11.18 10.21
C ARG A 179 5.36 12.24 9.11
N PHE A 180 4.61 11.94 8.07
CA PHE A 180 4.29 12.91 7.01
C PHE A 180 3.12 13.78 7.47
N ARG A 181 3.42 14.86 8.20
CA ARG A 181 2.45 15.84 8.67
C ARG A 181 2.66 17.14 7.93
N LEU A 182 1.59 17.67 7.36
CA LEU A 182 1.58 18.98 6.74
C LEU A 182 1.38 20.04 7.83
N PRO A 183 1.99 21.26 7.68
CA PRO A 183 1.61 22.40 8.50
C PRO A 183 0.10 22.63 8.30
N HIS A 184 -0.65 22.82 9.39
CA HIS A 184 -2.02 23.29 9.27
C HIS A 184 -1.98 24.65 8.57
N ALA A 185 -2.80 24.83 7.56
CA ALA A 185 -3.08 26.14 6.98
C ALA A 185 -4.00 26.91 7.96
N ASP A 186 -3.51 27.15 9.18
CA ASP A 186 -4.14 28.05 10.12
C ASP A 186 -3.78 29.49 9.69
N GLY A 187 -4.63 30.10 8.89
CA GLY A 187 -4.57 31.55 8.71
C GLY A 187 -4.44 32.11 7.31
N GLU A 188 -5.35 31.79 6.38
CA GLU A 188 -5.64 32.71 5.27
C GLU A 188 -7.15 32.76 5.00
N ALA A 189 -7.90 33.24 5.99
CA ALA A 189 -9.30 33.62 5.82
C ALA A 189 -9.58 35.03 6.39
N HIS A 190 -8.60 35.94 6.34
CA HIS A 190 -8.87 37.35 6.65
C HIS A 190 -7.77 38.21 6.00
N THR A 191 -7.88 38.50 4.71
CA THR A 191 -7.51 39.77 4.07
C THR A 191 -7.89 39.71 2.59
N ALA A 192 -9.17 39.92 2.34
CA ALA A 192 -9.68 40.42 1.09
C ALA A 192 -10.87 41.31 1.45
N GLU A 193 -10.54 42.53 1.90
CA GLU A 193 -11.38 43.69 1.72
C GLU A 193 -10.90 44.47 0.51
#